data_b0918e90b2dab51ee086c387bebfd0bc
#
_entry.id   b0918e90b2dab51ee086c387bebfd0bc
#
_cell.length_a   1.000
_cell.length_b   1.000
_cell.length_c   1.000
_cell.angle_alpha   90.00
_cell.angle_beta   90.00
_cell.angle_gamma   90.00
#
_symmetry.space_group_name_H-M   'P 1'
#
loop_
_entity.id
_entity.type
_entity.pdbx_description
1 polymer ?
#
loop_
_entity_poly.entity_id
_entity_poly.type
_entity_poly.pdbx_seq_one_letter_code
_entity_poly.pdbx_strand_id
1 'polypeptide(L)'
;MLTITIPAVEMFDEETQTFLETKEQTLQLEHSLVSLSKWEAKWCKAFLSRDEKTFEETMDYIKCMTITQNVDPDVYKRMTRSNIEDINKYIEAPMTATTFSDNQQSHSREIITSELIYYWMISLGIPMKCEKWHLNRLLTLIRVCNVKNAPAKKMSKSETANRYKSLNAARRSKLNSKGWQ
;
A
#
# COMPACT_ATOMS: atom_id res chain seq x y z
N MET A 1 -10.08 -5.01 4.35
CA MET A 1 -11.04 -5.68 3.44
C MET A 1 -12.19 -4.73 3.18
N LEU A 2 -12.50 -4.45 1.93
CA LEU A 2 -13.62 -3.63 1.48
C LEU A 2 -14.78 -4.54 1.08
N THR A 3 -16.00 -4.16 1.44
CA THR A 3 -17.22 -4.85 0.98
C THR A 3 -18.02 -3.86 0.14
N ILE A 4 -18.34 -4.24 -1.09
CA ILE A 4 -19.17 -3.44 -2.00
C ILE A 4 -20.37 -4.26 -2.43
N THR A 5 -21.48 -3.59 -2.67
CA THR A 5 -22.70 -4.22 -3.17
C THR A 5 -22.96 -3.69 -4.57
N ILE A 6 -23.15 -4.61 -5.51
CA ILE A 6 -23.50 -4.30 -6.90
C ILE A 6 -24.98 -4.59 -7.06
N PRO A 7 -25.78 -3.59 -7.46
CA PRO A 7 -27.22 -3.72 -7.51
C PRO A 7 -27.68 -4.74 -8.56
N ALA A 8 -28.86 -5.27 -8.34
CA ALA A 8 -29.61 -5.99 -9.36
C ALA A 8 -29.94 -5.03 -10.51
N VAL A 9 -29.83 -5.50 -11.73
CA VAL A 9 -30.19 -4.75 -12.94
C VAL A 9 -31.01 -5.66 -13.84
N GLU A 10 -32.13 -5.14 -14.35
CA GLU A 10 -32.85 -5.77 -15.42
C GLU A 10 -32.17 -5.36 -16.74
N MET A 11 -31.68 -6.34 -17.48
CA MET A 11 -31.12 -6.12 -18.81
C MET A 11 -32.03 -6.78 -19.83
N PHE A 12 -32.37 -6.03 -20.86
CA PHE A 12 -33.12 -6.60 -22.01
C PHE A 12 -32.10 -7.22 -22.97
N ASP A 13 -32.24 -8.52 -23.20
CA ASP A 13 -31.45 -9.23 -24.20
C ASP A 13 -32.18 -9.15 -25.54
N GLU A 14 -31.59 -8.43 -26.49
CA GLU A 14 -32.15 -8.23 -27.81
C GLU A 14 -32.19 -9.53 -28.67
N GLU A 15 -31.26 -10.48 -28.41
CA GLU A 15 -31.20 -11.74 -29.15
C GLU A 15 -32.32 -12.70 -28.72
N THR A 16 -32.59 -12.78 -27.43
CA THR A 16 -33.61 -13.67 -26.87
C THR A 16 -34.95 -12.98 -26.64
N GLN A 17 -35.03 -11.65 -26.82
CA GLN A 17 -36.21 -10.80 -26.52
C GLN A 17 -36.75 -11.03 -25.09
N THR A 18 -35.90 -11.33 -24.13
CA THR A 18 -36.26 -11.58 -22.74
C THR A 18 -35.56 -10.60 -21.80
N PHE A 19 -36.22 -10.29 -20.68
CA PHE A 19 -35.56 -9.56 -19.59
C PHE A 19 -34.74 -10.53 -18.75
N LEU A 20 -33.45 -10.29 -18.67
CA LEU A 20 -32.55 -11.00 -17.76
C LEU A 20 -32.48 -10.22 -16.43
N GLU A 21 -33.11 -10.77 -15.40
CA GLU A 21 -32.95 -10.25 -14.05
C GLU A 21 -31.60 -10.72 -13.45
N THR A 22 -30.72 -9.79 -13.24
CA THR A 22 -29.49 -10.08 -12.53
C THR A 22 -29.69 -9.81 -11.04
N LYS A 23 -29.23 -10.73 -10.20
CA LYS A 23 -29.33 -10.59 -8.75
C LYS A 23 -28.30 -9.59 -8.22
N GLU A 24 -28.65 -8.92 -7.12
CA GLU A 24 -27.69 -8.17 -6.31
C GLU A 24 -26.56 -9.09 -5.87
N GLN A 25 -25.31 -8.61 -5.95
CA GLN A 25 -24.15 -9.38 -5.53
C GLN A 25 -23.21 -8.54 -4.68
N THR A 26 -22.84 -9.08 -3.52
CA THR A 26 -21.87 -8.46 -2.63
C THR A 26 -20.47 -9.04 -2.88
N LEU A 27 -19.50 -8.16 -3.13
CA LEU A 27 -18.11 -8.52 -3.34
C LEU A 27 -17.26 -8.10 -2.15
N GLN A 28 -16.37 -8.98 -1.74
CA GLN A 28 -15.30 -8.70 -0.77
C GLN A 28 -13.99 -8.54 -1.53
N LEU A 29 -13.34 -7.41 -1.32
CA LEU A 29 -12.12 -7.02 -2.02
C LEU A 29 -10.98 -6.79 -1.03
N GLU A 30 -9.76 -7.20 -1.39
CA GLU A 30 -8.56 -6.88 -0.61
C GLU A 30 -7.43 -6.41 -1.52
N HIS A 31 -6.97 -5.18 -1.28
CA HIS A 31 -5.79 -4.62 -1.91
C HIS A 31 -4.54 -5.19 -1.22
N SER A 32 -4.05 -6.34 -1.67
CA SER A 32 -2.98 -7.10 -1.03
C SER A 32 -1.82 -7.39 -1.97
N LEU A 33 -0.69 -7.86 -1.43
CA LEU A 33 0.44 -8.31 -2.25
C LEU A 33 0.05 -9.48 -3.16
N VAL A 34 -0.86 -10.35 -2.71
CA VAL A 34 -1.39 -11.46 -3.52
C VAL A 34 -2.15 -10.95 -4.74
N SER A 35 -3.03 -9.94 -4.57
CA SER A 35 -3.77 -9.34 -5.69
C SER A 35 -2.84 -8.63 -6.67
N LEU A 36 -1.82 -7.94 -6.15
CA LEU A 36 -0.78 -7.29 -6.94
C LEU A 36 -0.04 -8.30 -7.81
N SER A 37 0.48 -9.36 -7.19
CA SER A 37 1.26 -10.41 -7.87
C SER A 37 0.44 -11.11 -8.97
N LYS A 38 -0.84 -11.40 -8.73
CA LYS A 38 -1.73 -11.98 -9.76
C LYS A 38 -1.86 -11.08 -10.99
N TRP A 39 -2.02 -9.77 -10.76
CA TRP A 39 -2.14 -8.82 -11.86
C TRP A 39 -0.84 -8.67 -12.64
N GLU A 40 0.30 -8.51 -11.94
CA GLU A 40 1.62 -8.38 -12.54
C GLU A 40 2.01 -9.63 -13.36
N ALA A 41 1.69 -10.82 -12.84
CA ALA A 41 1.92 -12.08 -13.55
C ALA A 41 1.12 -12.16 -14.87
N LYS A 42 -0.08 -11.59 -14.91
CA LYS A 42 -0.93 -11.59 -16.10
C LYS A 42 -0.50 -10.56 -17.14
N TRP A 43 -0.21 -9.33 -16.68
CA TRP A 43 0.05 -8.20 -17.57
C TRP A 43 1.54 -7.98 -17.88
N CYS A 44 2.44 -8.67 -17.14
CA CYS A 44 3.89 -8.51 -17.24
C CYS A 44 4.33 -7.03 -17.11
N LYS A 45 3.63 -6.27 -16.26
CA LYS A 45 3.88 -4.84 -15.98
C LYS A 45 3.93 -4.62 -14.48
N ALA A 46 4.77 -3.69 -14.03
CA ALA A 46 4.80 -3.30 -12.63
C ALA A 46 3.55 -2.47 -12.28
N PHE A 47 2.72 -2.95 -11.38
CA PHE A 47 1.48 -2.26 -11.00
C PHE A 47 1.74 -0.90 -10.33
N LEU A 48 2.79 -0.82 -9.51
CA LEU A 48 3.15 0.40 -8.78
C LEU A 48 3.96 1.41 -9.61
N SER A 49 4.18 1.13 -10.92
CA SER A 49 4.77 2.11 -11.83
C SER A 49 3.85 3.34 -11.99
N ARG A 50 4.44 4.45 -12.44
CA ARG A 50 3.70 5.69 -12.72
C ARG A 50 2.93 5.66 -14.05
N ASP A 51 3.04 4.58 -14.80
CA ASP A 51 2.39 4.43 -16.08
C ASP A 51 0.87 4.39 -15.92
N GLU A 52 0.18 5.10 -16.79
CA GLU A 52 -1.28 5.08 -16.81
C GLU A 52 -1.78 3.68 -17.16
N LYS A 53 -2.74 3.20 -16.41
CA LYS A 53 -3.39 1.92 -16.64
C LYS A 53 -4.63 2.11 -17.48
N THR A 54 -4.82 1.21 -18.44
CA THR A 54 -6.04 1.18 -19.23
C THR A 54 -7.25 0.81 -18.36
N PHE A 55 -8.43 1.07 -18.87
CA PHE A 55 -9.68 0.66 -18.19
C PHE A 55 -9.73 -0.86 -17.98
N GLU A 56 -9.28 -1.64 -18.97
CA GLU A 56 -9.24 -3.10 -18.89
C GLU A 56 -8.28 -3.58 -17.80
N GLU A 57 -7.07 -3.01 -17.73
CA GLU A 57 -6.08 -3.29 -16.70
C GLU A 57 -6.61 -2.97 -15.29
N THR A 58 -7.33 -1.87 -15.15
CA THR A 58 -7.95 -1.45 -13.89
C THR A 58 -9.06 -2.41 -13.47
N MET A 59 -9.96 -2.78 -14.39
CA MET A 59 -11.03 -3.73 -14.11
C MET A 59 -10.49 -5.12 -13.77
N ASP A 60 -9.41 -5.54 -14.43
CA ASP A 60 -8.76 -6.80 -14.13
C ASP A 60 -8.08 -6.80 -12.76
N TYR A 61 -7.52 -5.65 -12.34
CA TYR A 61 -7.01 -5.52 -10.98
C TYR A 61 -8.09 -5.69 -9.91
N ILE A 62 -9.28 -5.13 -10.14
CA ILE A 62 -10.44 -5.32 -9.25
C ILE A 62 -10.82 -6.81 -9.14
N LYS A 63 -10.76 -7.54 -10.26
CA LYS A 63 -10.96 -9.00 -10.25
C LYS A 63 -9.88 -9.71 -9.42
N CYS A 64 -8.62 -9.31 -9.55
CA CYS A 64 -7.52 -9.85 -8.74
C CYS A 64 -7.68 -9.58 -7.24
N MET A 65 -8.29 -8.43 -6.87
CA MET A 65 -8.60 -8.08 -5.49
C MET A 65 -9.78 -8.87 -4.91
N THR A 66 -10.64 -9.45 -5.75
CA THR A 66 -11.87 -10.11 -5.31
C THR A 66 -11.55 -11.42 -4.58
N ILE A 67 -12.05 -11.53 -3.34
CA ILE A 67 -11.91 -12.71 -2.49
C ILE A 67 -13.17 -13.59 -2.58
N THR A 68 -14.32 -12.98 -2.85
CA THR A 68 -15.60 -13.69 -3.01
C THR A 68 -15.46 -14.77 -4.06
N GLN A 69 -15.88 -15.99 -3.73
CA GLN A 69 -15.86 -17.13 -4.65
C GLN A 69 -17.13 -17.17 -5.50
N ASN A 70 -17.04 -17.83 -6.66
CA ASN A 70 -18.19 -18.05 -7.59
C ASN A 70 -18.86 -16.74 -8.01
N VAL A 71 -18.05 -15.72 -8.31
CA VAL A 71 -18.53 -14.43 -8.79
C VAL A 71 -18.89 -14.55 -10.27
N ASP A 72 -20.08 -14.11 -10.64
CA ASP A 72 -20.48 -13.98 -12.05
C ASP A 72 -19.54 -12.97 -12.75
N PRO A 73 -18.87 -13.35 -13.86
CA PRO A 73 -17.98 -12.45 -14.59
C PRO A 73 -18.66 -11.14 -15.04
N ASP A 74 -19.97 -11.17 -15.29
CA ASP A 74 -20.72 -10.00 -15.74
C ASP A 74 -21.00 -8.99 -14.63
N VAL A 75 -20.80 -9.36 -13.37
CA VAL A 75 -20.97 -8.44 -12.24
C VAL A 75 -20.03 -7.24 -12.35
N TYR A 76 -18.83 -7.43 -12.86
CA TYR A 76 -17.83 -6.35 -13.00
C TYR A 76 -18.25 -5.31 -14.05
N LYS A 77 -19.03 -5.69 -15.06
CA LYS A 77 -19.59 -4.77 -16.07
C LYS A 77 -20.68 -3.86 -15.50
N ARG A 78 -21.31 -4.28 -14.39
CA ARG A 78 -22.40 -3.57 -13.70
C ARG A 78 -21.92 -2.68 -12.55
N MET A 79 -20.61 -2.59 -12.34
CA MET A 79 -20.07 -1.71 -11.31
C MET A 79 -20.48 -0.26 -11.57
N THR A 80 -21.02 0.37 -10.53
CA THR A 80 -21.38 1.78 -10.56
C THR A 80 -20.16 2.66 -10.38
N ARG A 81 -20.26 3.93 -10.76
CA ARG A 81 -19.23 4.92 -10.51
C ARG A 81 -18.89 5.01 -9.00
N SER A 82 -19.90 4.96 -8.14
CA SER A 82 -19.70 4.97 -6.68
C SER A 82 -18.88 3.77 -6.22
N ASN A 83 -19.13 2.57 -6.76
CA ASN A 83 -18.32 1.39 -6.42
C ASN A 83 -16.84 1.60 -6.79
N ILE A 84 -16.56 2.19 -7.96
CA ILE A 84 -15.18 2.47 -8.40
C ILE A 84 -14.52 3.53 -7.50
N GLU A 85 -15.25 4.58 -7.12
CA GLU A 85 -14.75 5.62 -6.21
C GLU A 85 -14.42 5.03 -4.82
N ASP A 86 -15.27 4.16 -4.27
CA ASP A 86 -15.02 3.47 -2.99
C ASP A 86 -13.80 2.53 -3.06
N ILE A 87 -13.62 1.82 -4.18
CA ILE A 87 -12.45 0.97 -4.42
C ILE A 87 -11.19 1.81 -4.47
N ASN A 88 -11.17 2.92 -5.22
CA ASN A 88 -10.00 3.80 -5.30
C ASN A 88 -9.65 4.39 -3.95
N LYS A 89 -10.64 4.88 -3.20
CA LYS A 89 -10.47 5.36 -1.83
C LYS A 89 -9.89 4.29 -0.90
N TYR A 90 -10.31 3.04 -1.07
CA TYR A 90 -9.78 1.91 -0.30
C TYR A 90 -8.33 1.60 -0.67
N ILE A 91 -7.98 1.58 -1.96
CA ILE A 91 -6.61 1.36 -2.43
C ILE A 91 -5.64 2.41 -1.87
N GLU A 92 -6.06 3.68 -1.84
CA GLU A 92 -5.26 4.80 -1.34
C GLU A 92 -5.19 4.87 0.18
N ALA A 93 -6.07 4.19 0.90
CA ALA A 93 -6.13 4.26 2.35
C ALA A 93 -4.82 3.77 2.99
N PRO A 94 -4.24 4.50 3.95
CA PRO A 94 -2.97 4.12 4.57
C PRO A 94 -3.07 2.85 5.42
N MET A 95 -4.25 2.54 5.95
CA MET A 95 -4.57 1.35 6.77
C MET A 95 -3.58 1.08 7.91
N THR A 96 -2.96 2.14 8.42
CA THR A 96 -1.95 2.11 9.48
C THR A 96 -2.01 3.38 10.32
N ALA A 97 -1.72 3.26 11.62
CA ALA A 97 -1.53 4.41 12.51
C ALA A 97 -0.09 4.96 12.49
N THR A 98 0.84 4.23 11.84
CA THR A 98 2.23 4.65 11.77
C THR A 98 2.41 5.75 10.75
N THR A 99 2.94 6.88 11.18
CA THR A 99 3.32 7.99 10.30
C THR A 99 4.85 8.16 10.30
N PHE A 100 5.39 8.57 9.17
CA PHE A 100 6.79 8.92 9.04
C PHE A 100 6.91 10.40 8.69
N SER A 101 7.81 11.12 9.35
CA SER A 101 8.17 12.48 8.91
C SER A 101 8.96 12.37 7.60
N ASP A 102 8.47 13.01 6.55
CA ASP A 102 8.93 12.88 5.15
C ASP A 102 10.31 13.48 4.85
N ASN A 103 11.19 13.64 5.84
CA ASN A 103 12.51 14.25 5.63
C ASN A 103 13.51 13.38 4.84
N GLN A 104 13.12 12.22 4.32
CA GLN A 104 13.98 11.37 3.48
C GLN A 104 13.18 10.67 2.38
N GLN A 105 12.65 11.42 1.45
CA GLN A 105 12.32 10.85 0.14
C GLN A 105 13.63 10.60 -0.62
N SER A 106 14.24 9.44 -0.39
CA SER A 106 15.18 8.93 -1.37
C SER A 106 14.35 8.54 -2.60
N HIS A 107 14.44 9.33 -3.65
CA HIS A 107 13.88 8.97 -4.95
C HIS A 107 14.71 7.78 -5.50
N SER A 108 14.44 6.58 -5.00
CA SER A 108 14.91 5.38 -5.69
C SER A 108 14.26 5.35 -7.07
N ARG A 109 15.07 5.21 -8.10
CA ARG A 109 14.60 4.96 -9.47
C ARG A 109 14.18 3.51 -9.68
N GLU A 110 14.22 2.71 -8.63
CA GLU A 110 13.89 1.29 -8.68
C GLU A 110 12.36 1.12 -8.85
N ILE A 111 11.99 0.35 -9.84
CA ILE A 111 10.59 -0.01 -10.07
C ILE A 111 10.23 -1.09 -9.06
N ILE A 112 9.24 -0.81 -8.23
CA ILE A 112 8.78 -1.74 -7.19
C ILE A 112 7.80 -2.72 -7.82
N THR A 113 8.15 -4.02 -7.79
CA THR A 113 7.30 -5.13 -8.24
C THR A 113 6.92 -6.01 -7.05
N SER A 114 5.95 -6.89 -7.25
CA SER A 114 5.53 -7.86 -6.22
C SER A 114 6.70 -8.76 -5.77
N GLU A 115 7.56 -9.21 -6.69
CA GLU A 115 8.74 -10.04 -6.38
C GLU A 115 9.73 -9.29 -5.48
N LEU A 116 9.92 -8.00 -5.73
CA LEU A 116 10.79 -7.18 -4.89
C LEU A 116 10.22 -7.04 -3.48
N ILE A 117 8.90 -6.90 -3.35
CA ILE A 117 8.25 -6.84 -2.04
C ILE A 117 8.37 -8.18 -1.32
N TYR A 118 8.18 -9.32 -2.01
CA TYR A 118 8.42 -10.65 -1.45
C TYR A 118 9.88 -10.82 -1.00
N TYR A 119 10.84 -10.36 -1.80
CA TYR A 119 12.25 -10.36 -1.40
C TYR A 119 12.49 -9.57 -0.11
N TRP A 120 11.90 -8.38 0.02
CA TRP A 120 12.00 -7.60 1.26
C TRP A 120 11.37 -8.33 2.45
N MET A 121 10.22 -8.97 2.27
CA MET A 121 9.57 -9.76 3.34
C MET A 121 10.50 -10.87 3.83
N ILE A 122 11.08 -11.63 2.91
CA ILE A 122 12.00 -12.73 3.24
C ILE A 122 13.25 -12.20 3.95
N SER A 123 13.89 -11.16 3.42
CA SER A 123 15.12 -10.59 3.96
C SER A 123 14.94 -9.96 5.35
N LEU A 124 13.75 -9.45 5.64
CA LEU A 124 13.39 -8.85 6.93
C LEU A 124 12.74 -9.84 7.91
N GLY A 125 12.58 -11.11 7.53
CA GLY A 125 11.94 -12.13 8.36
C GLY A 125 10.44 -11.87 8.61
N ILE A 126 9.76 -11.16 7.69
CA ILE A 126 8.32 -10.89 7.80
C ILE A 126 7.54 -12.15 7.43
N PRO A 127 6.62 -12.61 8.30
CA PRO A 127 5.84 -13.82 8.02
C PRO A 127 5.07 -13.72 6.70
N MET A 128 5.10 -14.79 5.88
CA MET A 128 4.42 -14.81 4.56
C MET A 128 2.92 -14.54 4.67
N LYS A 129 2.26 -14.90 5.76
CA LYS A 129 0.83 -14.58 5.98
C LYS A 129 0.50 -13.10 5.88
N CYS A 130 1.50 -12.21 6.01
CA CYS A 130 1.32 -10.77 5.86
C CYS A 130 1.11 -10.34 4.39
N GLU A 131 1.34 -11.21 3.41
CA GLU A 131 1.04 -10.98 1.98
C GLU A 131 -0.46 -10.68 1.73
N LYS A 132 -1.33 -11.20 2.63
CA LYS A 132 -2.78 -11.00 2.59
C LYS A 132 -3.24 -9.69 3.25
N TRP A 133 -2.34 -8.94 3.88
CA TRP A 133 -2.68 -7.66 4.46
C TRP A 133 -2.88 -6.62 3.36
N HIS A 134 -3.57 -5.53 3.73
CA HIS A 134 -3.61 -4.37 2.86
C HIS A 134 -2.18 -3.92 2.49
N LEU A 135 -1.94 -3.69 1.21
CA LEU A 135 -0.60 -3.44 0.67
C LEU A 135 0.10 -2.26 1.36
N ASN A 136 -0.59 -1.14 1.56
CA ASN A 136 -0.03 0.03 2.22
C ASN A 136 0.40 -0.26 3.66
N ARG A 137 -0.34 -1.12 4.37
CA ARG A 137 0.03 -1.58 5.70
C ARG A 137 1.28 -2.45 5.67
N LEU A 138 1.40 -3.35 4.70
CA LEU A 138 2.58 -4.20 4.52
C LEU A 138 3.81 -3.35 4.17
N LEU A 139 3.70 -2.42 3.23
CA LEU A 139 4.79 -1.50 2.87
C LEU A 139 5.23 -0.65 4.07
N THR A 140 4.28 -0.22 4.90
CA THR A 140 4.60 0.48 6.16
C THR A 140 5.38 -0.41 7.12
N LEU A 141 5.01 -1.69 7.27
CA LEU A 141 5.75 -2.63 8.11
C LEU A 141 7.19 -2.81 7.59
N ILE A 142 7.37 -3.00 6.30
CA ILE A 142 8.69 -3.10 5.66
C ILE A 142 9.52 -1.85 5.97
N ARG A 143 8.93 -0.65 5.83
CA ARG A 143 9.62 0.61 6.16
C ARG A 143 9.99 0.69 7.64
N VAL A 144 9.12 0.26 8.55
CA VAL A 144 9.43 0.19 10.00
C VAL A 144 10.62 -0.74 10.26
N CYS A 145 10.62 -1.94 9.65
CA CYS A 145 11.71 -2.89 9.78
C CYS A 145 13.05 -2.28 9.29
N ASN A 146 13.04 -1.65 8.13
CA ASN A 146 14.21 -1.00 7.56
C ASN A 146 14.75 0.12 8.49
N VAL A 147 13.87 0.97 9.02
CA VAL A 147 14.25 2.05 9.94
C VAL A 147 14.81 1.49 11.26
N LYS A 148 14.23 0.41 11.79
CA LYS A 148 14.67 -0.21 13.03
C LYS A 148 15.97 -0.99 12.87
N ASN A 149 16.16 -1.63 11.72
CA ASN A 149 17.37 -2.41 11.41
C ASN A 149 18.50 -1.54 10.85
N ALA A 150 18.23 -0.27 10.51
CA ALA A 150 19.26 0.64 10.04
C ALA A 150 20.35 0.82 11.12
N PRO A 151 21.65 0.74 10.76
CA PRO A 151 22.72 0.98 11.69
C PRO A 151 22.60 2.41 12.27
N ALA A 152 22.87 2.54 13.56
CA ALA A 152 22.83 3.86 14.20
C ALA A 152 23.71 4.84 13.43
N LYS A 153 23.14 5.96 13.00
CA LYS A 153 23.87 7.00 12.26
C LYS A 153 25.00 7.50 13.14
N LYS A 154 26.24 7.18 12.77
CA LYS A 154 27.42 7.70 13.47
C LYS A 154 27.43 9.21 13.29
N MET A 155 27.36 9.95 14.39
CA MET A 155 27.51 11.40 14.36
C MET A 155 28.91 11.74 13.86
N SER A 156 29.00 12.75 13.01
CA SER A 156 30.31 13.27 12.60
C SER A 156 31.08 13.84 13.83
N LYS A 157 32.40 13.91 13.74
CA LYS A 157 33.20 14.49 14.81
C LYS A 157 32.76 15.92 15.15
N SER A 158 32.40 16.71 14.14
CA SER A 158 31.91 18.08 14.33
C SER A 158 30.55 18.15 15.02
N GLU A 159 29.59 17.27 14.63
CA GLU A 159 28.27 17.17 15.27
C GLU A 159 28.40 16.73 16.73
N THR A 160 29.28 15.76 16.99
CA THR A 160 29.57 15.29 18.35
C THR A 160 30.16 16.42 19.19
N ALA A 161 31.16 17.16 18.68
CA ALA A 161 31.75 18.32 19.36
C ALA A 161 30.70 19.41 19.63
N ASN A 162 29.86 19.74 18.65
CA ASN A 162 28.81 20.74 18.82
C ASN A 162 27.78 20.33 19.88
N ARG A 163 27.38 19.04 19.89
CA ARG A 163 26.47 18.49 20.91
C ARG A 163 27.09 18.59 22.32
N TYR A 164 28.33 18.21 22.47
CA TYR A 164 29.01 18.36 23.77
C TYR A 164 29.14 19.82 24.17
N LYS A 165 29.46 20.72 23.24
CA LYS A 165 29.55 22.16 23.50
C LYS A 165 28.18 22.71 24.00
N SER A 166 27.07 22.36 23.35
CA SER A 166 25.74 22.80 23.77
C SER A 166 25.31 22.20 25.10
N LEU A 167 25.60 20.91 25.36
CA LEU A 167 25.33 20.27 26.65
C LEU A 167 26.15 20.90 27.80
N ASN A 168 27.42 21.19 27.54
CA ASN A 168 28.28 21.84 28.53
C ASN A 168 27.84 23.29 28.80
N ALA A 169 27.41 24.03 27.78
CA ALA A 169 26.83 25.37 27.94
C ALA A 169 25.55 25.32 28.80
N ALA A 170 24.63 24.39 28.51
CA ALA A 170 23.43 24.20 29.32
C ALA A 170 23.72 23.81 30.79
N ARG A 171 24.72 22.95 31.02
CA ARG A 171 25.16 22.59 32.38
C ARG A 171 25.77 23.78 33.13
N ARG A 172 26.61 24.58 32.45
CA ARG A 172 27.20 25.79 33.03
C ARG A 172 26.14 26.79 33.42
N SER A 173 25.15 26.99 32.57
CA SER A 173 24.01 27.87 32.85
C SER A 173 23.22 27.40 34.08
N LYS A 174 22.95 26.09 34.21
CA LYS A 174 22.24 25.54 35.37
C LYS A 174 23.02 25.63 36.67
N LEU A 175 24.35 25.48 36.61
CA LEU A 175 25.20 25.45 37.78
C LEU A 175 25.79 26.84 38.11
N ASN A 176 25.45 27.87 37.34
CA ASN A 176 25.97 29.25 37.45
C ASN A 176 27.51 29.29 37.55
N SER A 177 28.20 28.30 36.93
CA SER A 177 29.65 28.14 37.02
C SER A 177 30.34 28.78 35.81
N LYS A 178 31.28 29.70 36.07
CA LYS A 178 32.25 30.19 35.09
C LYS A 178 33.30 29.11 34.92
N GLY A 179 33.32 28.38 33.78
CA GLY A 179 34.33 27.36 33.52
C GLY A 179 35.76 27.86 33.79
N TRP A 180 36.67 26.92 34.06
CA TRP A 180 38.10 27.21 34.15
C TRP A 180 38.57 27.87 32.85
N GLN A 181 39.26 29.00 32.94
CA GLN A 181 39.98 29.66 31.84
C GLN A 181 41.24 28.89 31.52
#